data_91049bae10d0a585103a8a76a695ff79
#
_entry.id   91049bae10d0a585103a8a76a695ff79
#
_cell.length_a   1.000
_cell.length_b   1.000
_cell.length_c   1.000
_cell.angle_alpha   90.00
_cell.angle_beta   90.00
_cell.angle_gamma   90.00
#
_symmetry.space_group_name_H-M   'P 1'
#
loop_
_entity.id
_entity.type
_entity.pdbx_description
1 polymer ?
#
loop_
_entity_poly.entity_id
_entity_poly.type
_entity_poly.pdbx_seq_one_letter_code
_entity_poly.pdbx_strand_id
1 'polypeptide(L)'
;MKSQLIIKRLFQGAGVLILVLVFVALGKWQLDRAADLKTMQAAAKVIDQKVYSLGELAQPSVALDSRHVNKSVAVSGFYVANFKAPFQKDADGQVSDWEVALLQVDGSDPLSGILVVRGLWADRLKNPEVAMATRVEIVGTLQPHQYDDRAENVPGVISRLDSSVIVGISDLALYDGFIVAQSEKVREGELARVRVVAEAPVSKVAGYYWQHISYVAIWWLMAAIALYLPFYRRR
;
A
#
# COMPACT_ATOMS: atom_id res chain seq x y z
N MET A 1 -59.69 -9.18 20.49
CA MET A 1 -59.30 -8.28 19.34
C MET A 1 -58.38 -7.15 19.75
N LYS A 2 -58.59 -6.37 20.81
CA LYS A 2 -57.72 -5.24 21.22
C LYS A 2 -56.27 -5.66 21.58
N SER A 3 -56.08 -6.78 22.30
CA SER A 3 -54.76 -7.27 22.69
C SER A 3 -53.84 -7.67 21.50
N GLN A 4 -54.43 -8.32 20.48
CA GLN A 4 -53.68 -8.71 19.27
C GLN A 4 -53.21 -7.48 18.47
N LEU A 5 -54.00 -6.41 18.43
CA LEU A 5 -53.63 -5.14 17.79
C LEU A 5 -52.50 -4.44 18.54
N ILE A 6 -52.47 -4.49 19.87
CA ILE A 6 -51.41 -3.92 20.68
C ILE A 6 -50.12 -4.70 20.46
N ILE A 7 -50.15 -6.02 20.53
CA ILE A 7 -49.00 -6.90 20.28
C ILE A 7 -48.42 -6.63 18.88
N LYS A 8 -49.24 -6.57 17.84
CA LYS A 8 -48.82 -6.26 16.46
C LYS A 8 -48.12 -4.89 16.36
N ARG A 9 -48.63 -3.88 17.05
CA ARG A 9 -48.02 -2.52 17.05
C ARG A 9 -46.70 -2.51 17.81
N LEU A 10 -46.58 -3.27 18.91
CA LEU A 10 -45.30 -3.42 19.64
C LEU A 10 -44.24 -4.10 18.77
N PHE A 11 -44.58 -5.19 18.07
CA PHE A 11 -43.67 -5.86 17.15
C PHE A 11 -43.24 -4.95 15.98
N GLN A 12 -44.18 -4.18 15.42
CA GLN A 12 -43.84 -3.21 14.38
C GLN A 12 -42.95 -2.10 14.90
N GLY A 13 -43.17 -1.58 16.11
CA GLY A 13 -42.33 -0.57 16.73
C GLY A 13 -40.92 -1.11 17.04
N ALA A 14 -40.83 -2.34 17.57
CA ALA A 14 -39.56 -3.01 17.81
C ALA A 14 -38.78 -3.24 16.50
N GLY A 15 -39.44 -3.68 15.44
CA GLY A 15 -38.82 -3.86 14.13
C GLY A 15 -38.26 -2.56 13.54
N VAL A 16 -39.03 -1.47 13.65
CA VAL A 16 -38.55 -0.14 13.20
C VAL A 16 -37.33 0.31 14.04
N LEU A 17 -37.38 0.11 15.36
CA LEU A 17 -36.27 0.49 16.25
C LEU A 17 -34.99 -0.27 15.87
N ILE A 18 -35.09 -1.60 15.67
CA ILE A 18 -33.97 -2.43 15.25
C ILE A 18 -33.40 -1.92 13.92
N LEU A 19 -34.24 -1.62 12.94
CA LEU A 19 -33.83 -1.13 11.63
C LEU A 19 -33.10 0.20 11.73
N VAL A 20 -33.61 1.12 12.56
CA VAL A 20 -32.96 2.42 12.82
C VAL A 20 -31.57 2.22 13.45
N LEU A 21 -31.47 1.33 14.45
CA LEU A 21 -30.20 1.02 15.11
C LEU A 21 -29.17 0.44 14.12
N VAL A 22 -29.59 -0.44 13.21
CA VAL A 22 -28.74 -0.99 12.15
C VAL A 22 -28.23 0.12 11.23
N PHE A 23 -29.11 1.00 10.76
CA PHE A 23 -28.69 2.10 9.88
C PHE A 23 -27.75 3.09 10.57
N VAL A 24 -27.99 3.41 11.84
CA VAL A 24 -27.10 4.25 12.64
C VAL A 24 -25.73 3.60 12.82
N ALA A 25 -25.70 2.29 13.11
CA ALA A 25 -24.47 1.53 13.26
C ALA A 25 -23.67 1.46 11.96
N LEU A 26 -24.33 1.24 10.81
CA LEU A 26 -23.71 1.26 9.48
C LEU A 26 -23.14 2.64 9.14
N GLY A 27 -23.87 3.71 9.44
CA GLY A 27 -23.37 5.08 9.28
C GLY A 27 -22.14 5.35 10.15
N LYS A 28 -22.17 4.93 11.42
CA LYS A 28 -21.01 5.04 12.30
C LYS A 28 -19.80 4.24 11.78
N TRP A 29 -20.00 3.00 11.35
CA TRP A 29 -18.94 2.19 10.76
C TRP A 29 -18.30 2.86 9.54
N GLN A 30 -19.10 3.47 8.65
CA GLN A 30 -18.58 4.24 7.51
C GLN A 30 -17.78 5.47 7.96
N LEU A 31 -18.23 6.15 9.00
CA LEU A 31 -17.52 7.31 9.56
C LEU A 31 -16.17 6.91 10.17
N ASP A 32 -16.15 5.81 10.93
CA ASP A 32 -14.91 5.27 11.51
C ASP A 32 -13.92 4.90 10.37
N ARG A 33 -14.41 4.28 9.29
CA ARG A 33 -13.59 3.94 8.14
C ARG A 33 -13.02 5.17 7.43
N ALA A 34 -13.81 6.24 7.29
CA ALA A 34 -13.33 7.51 6.74
C ALA A 34 -12.25 8.16 7.63
N ALA A 35 -12.40 8.07 8.95
CA ALA A 35 -11.42 8.57 9.91
C ALA A 35 -10.10 7.78 9.83
N ASP A 36 -10.15 6.46 9.74
CA ASP A 36 -8.97 5.60 9.55
C ASP A 36 -8.18 6.01 8.30
N LEU A 37 -8.87 6.24 7.20
CA LEU A 37 -8.24 6.68 5.96
C LEU A 37 -7.52 8.02 6.10
N LYS A 38 -8.11 8.96 6.83
CA LYS A 38 -7.52 10.28 7.08
C LYS A 38 -6.28 10.18 7.98
N THR A 39 -6.32 9.32 9.00
CA THR A 39 -5.16 9.07 9.87
C THR A 39 -4.01 8.39 9.13
N MET A 40 -4.30 7.43 8.24
CA MET A 40 -3.30 6.81 7.36
C MET A 40 -2.64 7.84 6.44
N GLN A 41 -3.41 8.75 5.83
CA GLN A 41 -2.87 9.83 5.01
C GLN A 41 -1.99 10.80 5.79
N ALA A 42 -2.37 11.11 7.03
CA ALA A 42 -1.56 11.97 7.90
C ALA A 42 -0.26 11.28 8.31
N ALA A 43 -0.30 9.99 8.65
CA ALA A 43 0.87 9.19 8.98
C ALA A 43 1.85 9.07 7.81
N ALA A 44 1.35 8.93 6.57
CA ALA A 44 2.18 8.85 5.37
C ALA A 44 2.94 10.16 5.07
N LYS A 45 2.52 11.29 5.63
CA LYS A 45 3.20 12.60 5.48
C LYS A 45 4.27 12.86 6.53
N VAL A 46 4.30 12.11 7.62
CA VAL A 46 5.32 12.25 8.67
C VAL A 46 6.56 11.50 8.21
N ILE A 47 7.63 12.24 7.92
CA ILE A 47 8.95 11.66 7.66
C ILE A 47 9.46 11.13 9.00
N ASP A 48 9.34 9.82 9.19
CA ASP A 48 9.94 9.13 10.33
C ASP A 48 11.45 9.03 10.07
N GLN A 49 12.26 9.72 10.88
CA GLN A 49 13.72 9.70 10.76
C GLN A 49 14.34 8.37 11.25
N LYS A 50 13.54 7.52 11.89
CA LYS A 50 14.00 6.23 12.38
C LYS A 50 14.16 5.25 11.22
N VAL A 51 15.33 4.61 11.17
CA VAL A 51 15.61 3.51 10.25
C VAL A 51 15.26 2.20 10.95
N TYR A 52 14.38 1.43 10.34
CA TYR A 52 13.91 0.12 10.83
C TYR A 52 14.62 -1.00 10.08
N SER A 53 14.75 -2.17 10.70
CA SER A 53 15.07 -3.38 9.95
C SER A 53 13.88 -3.75 9.05
N LEU A 54 14.13 -4.26 7.84
CA LEU A 54 13.06 -4.69 6.93
C LEU A 54 12.13 -5.71 7.62
N GLY A 55 12.67 -6.67 8.37
CA GLY A 55 11.90 -7.70 9.07
C GLY A 55 11.00 -7.16 10.20
N GLU A 56 11.23 -5.94 10.70
CA GLU A 56 10.32 -5.28 11.65
C GLU A 56 9.06 -4.74 10.98
N LEU A 57 9.12 -4.40 9.69
CA LEU A 57 8.04 -3.73 8.96
C LEU A 57 7.32 -4.62 7.97
N ALA A 58 7.98 -5.61 7.40
CA ALA A 58 7.44 -6.48 6.36
C ALA A 58 7.90 -7.93 6.56
N GLN A 59 7.10 -8.86 6.05
CA GLN A 59 7.42 -10.29 6.05
C GLN A 59 7.26 -10.85 4.62
N PRO A 60 8.06 -11.85 4.24
CA PRO A 60 7.90 -12.50 2.95
C PRO A 60 6.50 -13.10 2.78
N SER A 61 5.94 -13.02 1.58
CA SER A 61 4.64 -13.56 1.21
C SER A 61 3.45 -13.02 2.02
N VAL A 62 3.64 -11.92 2.74
CA VAL A 62 2.58 -11.23 3.50
C VAL A 62 2.39 -9.83 2.91
N ALA A 63 1.13 -9.42 2.75
CA ALA A 63 0.80 -8.09 2.25
C ALA A 63 1.39 -6.99 3.15
N LEU A 64 1.98 -5.97 2.54
CA LEU A 64 2.57 -4.84 3.25
C LEU A 64 1.48 -4.03 3.97
N ASP A 65 1.64 -3.86 5.29
CA ASP A 65 0.76 -3.00 6.07
C ASP A 65 0.94 -1.54 5.65
N SER A 66 -0.17 -0.86 5.34
CA SER A 66 -0.19 0.54 4.92
C SER A 66 0.45 1.51 5.94
N ARG A 67 0.50 1.12 7.22
CA ARG A 67 1.17 1.88 8.30
C ARG A 67 2.69 1.88 8.18
N HIS A 68 3.25 0.93 7.43
CA HIS A 68 4.69 0.77 7.22
C HIS A 68 5.18 1.40 5.90
N VAL A 69 4.26 1.87 5.08
CA VAL A 69 4.56 2.60 3.84
C VAL A 69 5.29 3.91 4.15
N ASN A 70 6.24 4.30 3.31
CA ASN A 70 7.12 5.47 3.45
C ASN A 70 8.09 5.44 4.65
N LYS A 71 8.22 4.33 5.37
CA LYS A 71 9.23 4.23 6.42
C LYS A 71 10.61 3.94 5.85
N SER A 72 11.63 4.51 6.50
CA SER A 72 13.02 4.20 6.21
C SER A 72 13.37 2.80 6.71
N VAL A 73 13.96 1.98 5.84
CA VAL A 73 14.38 0.62 6.15
C VAL A 73 15.85 0.40 5.83
N ALA A 74 16.50 -0.43 6.64
CA ALA A 74 17.81 -0.98 6.37
C ALA A 74 17.66 -2.47 6.06
N VAL A 75 18.36 -2.94 5.04
CA VAL A 75 18.43 -4.34 4.64
C VAL A 75 19.79 -4.63 4.04
N SER A 76 20.28 -5.86 4.21
CA SER A 76 21.48 -6.35 3.57
C SER A 76 21.24 -7.64 2.79
N GLY A 77 22.07 -7.88 1.78
CA GLY A 77 21.93 -9.04 0.95
C GLY A 77 22.76 -8.97 -0.33
N PHE A 78 22.35 -9.76 -1.32
CA PHE A 78 23.00 -9.86 -2.63
C PHE A 78 21.97 -9.62 -3.73
N TYR A 79 22.35 -8.87 -4.76
CA TYR A 79 21.50 -8.75 -5.95
C TYR A 79 21.59 -10.02 -6.79
N VAL A 80 20.46 -10.63 -7.06
CA VAL A 80 20.36 -11.90 -7.83
C VAL A 80 19.77 -11.71 -9.22
N ALA A 81 19.06 -10.61 -9.45
CA ALA A 81 18.53 -10.24 -10.76
C ALA A 81 18.46 -8.72 -10.90
N ASN A 82 18.43 -8.24 -12.16
CA ASN A 82 18.35 -6.83 -12.46
C ASN A 82 17.39 -6.59 -13.63
N PHE A 83 16.57 -5.55 -13.51
CA PHE A 83 15.49 -5.26 -14.42
C PHE A 83 15.47 -3.78 -14.80
N LYS A 84 15.01 -3.51 -16.00
CA LYS A 84 14.56 -2.19 -16.42
C LYS A 84 13.08 -2.02 -16.07
N ALA A 85 12.72 -0.95 -15.36
CA ALA A 85 11.34 -0.54 -15.15
C ALA A 85 11.09 0.73 -15.96
N PRO A 86 10.44 0.65 -17.12
CA PRO A 86 10.22 1.78 -18.01
C PRO A 86 9.17 2.76 -17.47
N PHE A 87 9.25 4.02 -17.94
CA PHE A 87 8.23 5.05 -17.75
C PHE A 87 7.85 5.30 -16.29
N GLN A 88 8.80 5.15 -15.39
CA GLN A 88 8.59 5.47 -13.99
C GLN A 88 8.58 6.96 -13.76
N LYS A 89 7.75 7.41 -12.81
CA LYS A 89 7.57 8.80 -12.46
C LYS A 89 8.18 9.08 -11.10
N ASP A 90 9.03 10.11 -11.02
CA ASP A 90 9.62 10.55 -9.76
C ASP A 90 8.73 11.59 -9.03
N ALA A 91 9.20 12.05 -7.86
CA ALA A 91 8.48 13.01 -7.02
C ALA A 91 8.25 14.37 -7.72
N ASP A 92 9.11 14.74 -8.67
CA ASP A 92 9.01 15.97 -9.44
C ASP A 92 8.13 15.81 -10.70
N GLY A 93 7.60 14.59 -10.90
CA GLY A 93 6.76 14.26 -12.05
C GLY A 93 7.55 13.92 -13.31
N GLN A 94 8.88 13.81 -13.24
CA GLN A 94 9.73 13.47 -14.37
C GLN A 94 9.61 11.99 -14.70
N VAL A 95 9.41 11.66 -15.96
CA VAL A 95 9.29 10.27 -16.41
C VAL A 95 10.64 9.78 -16.90
N SER A 96 11.09 8.66 -16.37
CA SER A 96 12.36 8.01 -16.72
C SER A 96 12.31 6.50 -16.57
N ASP A 97 13.29 5.81 -17.12
CA ASP A 97 13.46 4.38 -16.91
C ASP A 97 14.31 4.16 -15.66
N TRP A 98 13.84 3.30 -14.76
CA TRP A 98 14.56 3.00 -13.51
C TRP A 98 15.26 1.65 -13.57
N GLU A 99 16.38 1.57 -12.89
CA GLU A 99 17.06 0.31 -12.60
C GLU A 99 16.47 -0.29 -11.33
N VAL A 100 15.99 -1.52 -11.45
CA VAL A 100 15.40 -2.29 -10.34
C VAL A 100 16.16 -3.60 -10.23
N ALA A 101 16.56 -3.96 -9.01
CA ALA A 101 17.20 -5.23 -8.75
C ALA A 101 16.39 -6.05 -7.77
N LEU A 102 16.45 -7.38 -7.89
CA LEU A 102 15.97 -8.30 -6.87
C LEU A 102 17.09 -8.54 -5.87
N LEU A 103 16.89 -8.11 -4.63
CA LEU A 103 17.80 -8.34 -3.52
C LEU A 103 17.38 -9.61 -2.78
N GLN A 104 18.25 -10.62 -2.73
CA GLN A 104 18.12 -11.73 -1.79
C GLN A 104 18.57 -11.24 -0.42
N VAL A 105 17.68 -11.32 0.58
CA VAL A 105 17.87 -10.79 1.92
C VAL A 105 18.73 -11.74 2.76
N ASP A 106 19.76 -11.19 3.43
CA ASP A 106 20.63 -11.95 4.32
C ASP A 106 19.87 -12.56 5.50
N GLY A 107 20.24 -13.81 5.85
CA GLY A 107 19.76 -14.46 7.07
C GLY A 107 18.26 -14.73 7.11
N SER A 108 17.55 -14.63 5.98
CA SER A 108 16.14 -14.97 5.90
C SER A 108 15.95 -16.49 5.78
N ASP A 109 14.97 -17.03 6.53
CA ASP A 109 14.52 -18.42 6.45
C ASP A 109 12.98 -18.41 6.41
N PRO A 110 12.34 -18.85 5.30
CA PRO A 110 12.95 -19.25 4.02
C PRO A 110 13.71 -18.10 3.32
N LEU A 111 14.61 -18.43 2.40
CA LEU A 111 15.31 -17.44 1.56
C LEU A 111 14.30 -16.49 0.91
N SER A 112 14.49 -15.21 1.13
CA SER A 112 13.52 -14.20 0.70
C SER A 112 14.16 -13.11 -0.17
N GLY A 113 13.33 -12.42 -0.94
CA GLY A 113 13.76 -11.37 -1.86
C GLY A 113 12.83 -10.17 -1.91
N ILE A 114 13.42 -9.00 -2.09
CA ILE A 114 12.69 -7.74 -2.26
C ILE A 114 13.19 -6.97 -3.47
N LEU A 115 12.29 -6.31 -4.19
CA LEU A 115 12.66 -5.40 -5.26
C LEU A 115 13.27 -4.11 -4.69
N VAL A 116 14.36 -3.66 -5.30
CA VAL A 116 15.07 -2.43 -4.91
C VAL A 116 15.25 -1.55 -6.14
N VAL A 117 14.69 -0.35 -6.10
CA VAL A 117 14.96 0.70 -7.08
C VAL A 117 16.31 1.32 -6.73
N ARG A 118 17.28 1.15 -7.61
CA ARG A 118 18.69 1.54 -7.39
C ARG A 118 19.02 2.92 -7.92
N GLY A 119 18.32 3.38 -8.97
CA GLY A 119 18.54 4.65 -9.63
C GLY A 119 18.03 4.66 -11.07
N LEU A 120 18.63 5.49 -11.91
CA LEU A 120 18.25 5.60 -13.31
C LEU A 120 18.90 4.46 -14.14
N TRP A 121 18.12 3.90 -15.07
CA TRP A 121 18.62 2.89 -16.01
C TRP A 121 19.77 3.40 -16.87
N ALA A 122 19.73 4.68 -17.27
CA ALA A 122 20.78 5.31 -18.06
C ALA A 122 22.14 5.32 -17.37
N ASP A 123 22.17 5.43 -16.04
CA ASP A 123 23.42 5.41 -15.26
C ASP A 123 24.03 4.01 -15.19
N ARG A 124 23.20 2.97 -15.16
CA ARG A 124 23.66 1.59 -15.25
C ARG A 124 24.42 1.33 -16.56
N LEU A 125 23.94 1.87 -17.67
CA LEU A 125 24.61 1.70 -18.96
C LEU A 125 25.97 2.38 -19.02
N LYS A 126 26.19 3.43 -18.22
CA LYS A 126 27.48 4.12 -18.11
C LYS A 126 28.44 3.37 -17.17
N ASN A 127 27.91 2.65 -16.17
CA ASN A 127 28.67 1.91 -15.16
C ASN A 127 28.17 0.47 -15.07
N PRO A 128 28.46 -0.39 -16.06
CA PRO A 128 27.92 -1.75 -16.12
C PRO A 128 28.48 -2.67 -15.02
N GLU A 129 29.60 -2.33 -14.40
CA GLU A 129 30.30 -3.12 -13.38
C GLU A 129 29.67 -3.02 -11.98
N VAL A 130 28.37 -2.86 -11.90
CA VAL A 130 27.72 -2.99 -10.60
C VAL A 130 27.67 -4.47 -10.23
N ALA A 131 28.64 -4.87 -9.41
CA ALA A 131 28.88 -6.25 -9.01
C ALA A 131 27.61 -6.88 -8.41
N MET A 132 26.93 -7.73 -9.19
CA MET A 132 25.72 -8.45 -8.76
C MET A 132 26.02 -9.41 -7.59
N ALA A 133 27.24 -9.96 -7.51
CA ALA A 133 27.61 -10.94 -6.51
C ALA A 133 28.20 -10.36 -5.21
N THR A 134 28.23 -9.04 -5.08
CA THR A 134 28.78 -8.39 -3.87
C THR A 134 27.69 -8.15 -2.84
N ARG A 135 27.97 -8.44 -1.57
CA ARG A 135 27.07 -8.11 -0.48
C ARG A 135 26.90 -6.61 -0.37
N VAL A 136 25.65 -6.16 -0.31
CA VAL A 136 25.28 -4.75 -0.17
C VAL A 136 24.50 -4.51 1.11
N GLU A 137 24.68 -3.34 1.69
CA GLU A 137 23.85 -2.80 2.76
C GLU A 137 23.09 -1.60 2.21
N ILE A 138 21.78 -1.65 2.30
CA ILE A 138 20.88 -0.68 1.69
C ILE A 138 20.13 0.05 2.79
N VAL A 139 20.07 1.36 2.68
CA VAL A 139 19.08 2.18 3.39
C VAL A 139 18.19 2.83 2.34
N GLY A 140 16.90 2.74 2.53
CA GLY A 140 15.93 3.28 1.57
C GLY A 140 14.54 3.40 2.14
N THR A 141 13.61 3.83 1.31
CA THR A 141 12.20 3.99 1.68
C THR A 141 11.38 2.82 1.19
N LEU A 142 10.62 2.18 2.10
CA LEU A 142 9.70 1.09 1.78
C LEU A 142 8.44 1.63 1.12
N GLN A 143 8.12 1.13 -0.07
CA GLN A 143 7.00 1.56 -0.90
C GLN A 143 6.06 0.39 -1.18
N PRO A 144 4.75 0.61 -1.33
CA PRO A 144 3.80 -0.41 -1.72
C PRO A 144 3.99 -0.75 -3.20
N HIS A 145 3.59 -1.97 -3.59
CA HIS A 145 3.61 -2.37 -4.99
C HIS A 145 2.76 -1.44 -5.88
N GLN A 146 3.11 -1.37 -7.16
CA GLN A 146 2.34 -0.64 -8.17
C GLN A 146 1.23 -1.53 -8.73
N TYR A 147 0.10 -0.92 -9.09
CA TYR A 147 -1.06 -1.64 -9.65
C TYR A 147 -1.11 -1.59 -11.17
N ASP A 148 -0.61 -0.51 -11.77
CA ASP A 148 -0.78 -0.23 -13.20
C ASP A 148 0.48 -0.61 -13.96
N ASP A 149 0.34 -1.44 -15.01
CA ASP A 149 1.42 -1.76 -15.94
C ASP A 149 1.80 -0.51 -16.74
N ARG A 150 3.10 -0.26 -16.84
CA ARG A 150 3.67 0.88 -17.58
C ARG A 150 4.36 0.44 -18.87
N ALA A 151 4.59 -0.85 -19.00
CA ALA A 151 5.21 -1.47 -20.15
C ALA A 151 4.77 -2.92 -20.26
N GLU A 152 5.20 -3.60 -21.31
CA GLU A 152 5.07 -5.04 -21.44
C GLU A 152 6.11 -5.75 -20.55
N ASN A 153 5.71 -6.85 -19.91
CA ASN A 153 6.59 -7.67 -19.09
C ASN A 153 7.36 -8.65 -19.99
N VAL A 154 8.63 -8.38 -20.23
CA VAL A 154 9.51 -9.19 -21.08
C VAL A 154 10.83 -9.47 -20.35
N PRO A 155 11.64 -10.46 -20.79
CA PRO A 155 12.92 -10.76 -20.15
C PRO A 155 13.78 -9.51 -19.91
N GLY A 156 14.15 -9.25 -18.66
CA GLY A 156 14.95 -8.09 -18.26
C GLY A 156 14.17 -6.77 -18.11
N VAL A 157 12.85 -6.77 -18.41
CA VAL A 157 11.98 -5.59 -18.25
C VAL A 157 10.78 -5.98 -17.39
N ILE A 158 10.47 -5.20 -16.38
CA ILE A 158 9.27 -5.38 -15.56
C ILE A 158 8.23 -4.31 -15.88
N SER A 159 6.97 -4.71 -16.01
CA SER A 159 5.87 -3.83 -16.37
C SER A 159 5.54 -2.81 -15.28
N ARG A 160 5.72 -3.20 -14.02
CA ARG A 160 5.46 -2.40 -12.82
C ARG A 160 6.34 -2.86 -11.65
N LEU A 161 6.45 -2.03 -10.62
CA LEU A 161 7.18 -2.35 -9.38
C LEU A 161 6.28 -3.18 -8.45
N ASP A 162 6.24 -4.48 -8.73
CA ASP A 162 5.41 -5.45 -8.04
C ASP A 162 6.11 -6.82 -8.07
N SER A 163 6.22 -7.45 -6.92
CA SER A 163 6.83 -8.78 -6.81
C SER A 163 6.08 -9.84 -7.61
N SER A 164 4.79 -9.66 -7.88
CA SER A 164 3.99 -10.61 -8.66
C SER A 164 4.46 -10.76 -10.10
N VAL A 165 5.07 -9.72 -10.70
CA VAL A 165 5.55 -9.77 -12.09
C VAL A 165 6.86 -10.55 -12.27
N ILE A 166 7.53 -10.84 -11.14
CA ILE A 166 8.79 -11.62 -11.13
C ILE A 166 8.63 -13.01 -10.50
N VAL A 167 7.41 -13.40 -10.15
CA VAL A 167 7.13 -14.78 -9.71
C VAL A 167 7.57 -15.77 -10.78
N GLY A 168 8.35 -16.77 -10.37
CA GLY A 168 8.93 -17.77 -11.29
C GLY A 168 10.29 -17.40 -11.91
N ILE A 169 10.80 -16.19 -11.66
CA ILE A 169 12.18 -15.81 -12.02
C ILE A 169 13.17 -16.32 -10.97
N SER A 170 12.72 -16.44 -9.71
CA SER A 170 13.53 -16.99 -8.62
C SER A 170 12.66 -17.77 -7.63
N ASP A 171 13.29 -18.69 -6.88
CA ASP A 171 12.64 -19.49 -5.83
C ASP A 171 12.56 -18.77 -4.48
N LEU A 172 12.81 -17.46 -4.44
CA LEU A 172 12.77 -16.67 -3.22
C LEU A 172 11.33 -16.42 -2.77
N ALA A 173 11.08 -16.45 -1.46
CA ALA A 173 9.85 -15.94 -0.89
C ALA A 173 9.87 -14.40 -0.99
N LEU A 174 8.99 -13.83 -1.82
CA LEU A 174 9.03 -12.41 -2.15
C LEU A 174 8.30 -11.56 -1.12
N TYR A 175 8.91 -10.44 -0.74
CA TYR A 175 8.23 -9.39 0.02
C TYR A 175 7.24 -8.65 -0.88
N ASP A 176 6.10 -8.25 -0.32
CA ASP A 176 5.20 -7.30 -0.95
C ASP A 176 5.78 -5.88 -0.86
N GLY A 177 5.65 -5.12 -1.96
CA GLY A 177 6.24 -3.80 -2.09
C GLY A 177 7.70 -3.82 -2.57
N PHE A 178 8.34 -2.66 -2.49
CA PHE A 178 9.72 -2.46 -2.94
C PHE A 178 10.43 -1.38 -2.12
N ILE A 179 11.76 -1.36 -2.18
CA ILE A 179 12.58 -0.33 -1.54
C ILE A 179 13.08 0.65 -2.61
N VAL A 180 12.98 1.95 -2.35
CA VAL A 180 13.69 2.99 -3.11
C VAL A 180 14.98 3.31 -2.37
N ALA A 181 16.11 2.88 -2.92
CA ALA A 181 17.41 3.02 -2.27
C ALA A 181 17.83 4.49 -2.18
N GLN A 182 18.18 4.92 -0.97
CA GLN A 182 18.78 6.22 -0.67
C GLN A 182 20.31 6.09 -0.60
N SER A 183 20.81 4.98 -0.05
CA SER A 183 22.22 4.64 -0.05
C SER A 183 22.43 3.14 -0.25
N GLU A 184 23.52 2.78 -0.88
CA GLU A 184 24.02 1.41 -1.02
C GLU A 184 25.48 1.40 -0.62
N LYS A 185 25.84 0.57 0.37
CA LYS A 185 27.20 0.37 0.82
C LYS A 185 27.68 -1.03 0.49
N VAL A 186 28.85 -1.12 -0.06
CA VAL A 186 29.61 -2.35 -0.26
C VAL A 186 30.86 -2.32 0.60
N ARG A 187 31.63 -3.41 0.62
CA ARG A 187 32.84 -3.49 1.43
C ARG A 187 33.84 -2.35 1.13
N GLU A 188 33.92 -1.91 -0.11
CA GLU A 188 34.82 -0.87 -0.61
C GLU A 188 34.35 0.55 -0.31
N GLY A 189 33.10 0.73 0.13
CA GLY A 189 32.49 2.04 0.43
C GLY A 189 31.08 2.20 -0.09
N GLU A 190 30.62 3.43 -0.13
CA GLU A 190 29.29 3.76 -0.65
C GLU A 190 29.30 3.84 -2.18
N LEU A 191 28.31 3.21 -2.82
CA LEU A 191 28.15 3.27 -4.27
C LEU A 191 27.60 4.63 -4.68
N ALA A 192 28.44 5.41 -5.39
CA ALA A 192 28.05 6.70 -5.94
C ALA A 192 27.08 6.50 -7.12
N ARG A 193 25.81 6.80 -6.93
CA ARG A 193 24.75 6.71 -7.94
C ARG A 193 23.79 7.88 -7.81
N VAL A 194 23.21 8.30 -8.92
CA VAL A 194 22.06 9.21 -8.91
C VAL A 194 20.85 8.44 -8.38
N ARG A 195 20.36 8.85 -7.23
CA ARG A 195 19.19 8.24 -6.60
C ARG A 195 17.92 8.87 -7.15
N VAL A 196 16.90 8.05 -7.29
CA VAL A 196 15.57 8.53 -7.62
C VAL A 196 14.78 8.74 -6.34
N VAL A 197 13.94 9.75 -6.33
CA VAL A 197 12.96 9.96 -5.27
C VAL A 197 11.62 9.56 -5.86
N ALA A 198 11.08 8.42 -5.43
CA ALA A 198 9.78 7.98 -5.92
C ALA A 198 8.68 8.97 -5.52
N GLU A 199 7.69 9.12 -6.39
CA GLU A 199 6.45 9.82 -6.03
C GLU A 199 5.89 9.18 -4.75
N ALA A 200 5.56 10.03 -3.75
CA ALA A 200 4.90 9.51 -2.56
C ALA A 200 3.65 8.76 -3.00
N PRO A 201 3.41 7.53 -2.52
CA PRO A 201 2.25 6.77 -2.92
C PRO A 201 1.03 7.62 -2.61
N VAL A 202 0.41 8.13 -3.65
CA VAL A 202 -0.86 8.82 -3.54
C VAL A 202 -1.82 7.73 -3.12
N SER A 203 -2.20 7.79 -1.85
CA SER A 203 -3.31 6.98 -1.41
C SER A 203 -4.44 7.23 -2.42
N LYS A 204 -4.82 6.23 -3.23
CA LYS A 204 -6.02 6.26 -4.10
C LYS A 204 -7.30 6.57 -3.29
N VAL A 205 -7.16 6.79 -2.04
CA VAL A 205 -8.10 6.97 -0.94
C VAL A 205 -8.82 8.33 -0.95
N ALA A 206 -8.35 9.34 -1.66
CA ALA A 206 -9.08 10.62 -1.71
C ALA A 206 -10.51 10.44 -2.23
N GLY A 207 -10.72 9.57 -3.24
CA GLY A 207 -12.05 9.22 -3.73
C GLY A 207 -12.85 8.39 -2.72
N TYR A 208 -12.23 7.46 -2.04
CA TYR A 208 -12.89 6.58 -1.06
C TYR A 208 -13.33 7.34 0.21
N TYR A 209 -12.58 8.35 0.67
CA TYR A 209 -13.02 9.19 1.78
C TYR A 209 -14.39 9.80 1.54
N TRP A 210 -14.58 10.48 0.41
CA TRP A 210 -15.86 11.10 0.05
C TRP A 210 -16.95 10.07 -0.19
N GLN A 211 -16.61 8.90 -0.70
CA GLN A 211 -17.54 7.79 -0.85
C GLN A 211 -18.06 7.31 0.51
N HIS A 212 -17.18 7.10 1.50
CA HIS A 212 -17.59 6.74 2.85
C HIS A 212 -18.47 7.82 3.50
N ILE A 213 -18.11 9.10 3.36
CA ILE A 213 -18.91 10.21 3.89
C ILE A 213 -20.29 10.25 3.23
N SER A 214 -20.38 10.00 1.91
CA SER A 214 -21.65 9.91 1.22
C SER A 214 -22.51 8.77 1.75
N TYR A 215 -21.92 7.60 2.02
CA TYR A 215 -22.64 6.49 2.64
C TYR A 215 -23.09 6.79 4.08
N VAL A 216 -22.33 7.53 4.88
CA VAL A 216 -22.79 8.01 6.20
C VAL A 216 -24.11 8.78 6.04
N ALA A 217 -24.14 9.76 5.12
CA ALA A 217 -25.33 10.56 4.88
C ALA A 217 -26.51 9.69 4.43
N ILE A 218 -26.30 8.73 3.53
CA ILE A 218 -27.33 7.80 3.05
C ILE A 218 -27.87 6.94 4.19
N TRP A 219 -27.02 6.32 5.01
CA TRP A 219 -27.46 5.45 6.10
C TRP A 219 -28.26 6.21 7.17
N TRP A 220 -27.80 7.42 7.53
CA TRP A 220 -28.54 8.23 8.53
C TRP A 220 -29.83 8.81 7.97
N LEU A 221 -29.87 9.14 6.68
CA LEU A 221 -31.13 9.51 6.00
C LEU A 221 -32.13 8.33 6.01
N MET A 222 -31.66 7.12 5.72
CA MET A 222 -32.50 5.91 5.79
C MET A 222 -33.01 5.64 7.21
N ALA A 223 -32.20 5.89 8.25
CA ALA A 223 -32.63 5.82 9.63
C ALA A 223 -33.76 6.84 9.93
N ALA A 224 -33.60 8.07 9.47
CA ALA A 224 -34.62 9.11 9.63
C ALA A 224 -35.93 8.77 8.91
N ILE A 225 -35.86 8.25 7.67
CA ILE A 225 -37.02 7.80 6.90
C ILE A 225 -37.71 6.63 7.62
N ALA A 226 -36.96 5.63 8.09
CA ALA A 226 -37.52 4.49 8.80
C ALA A 226 -38.25 4.92 10.08
N LEU A 227 -37.71 5.91 10.80
CA LEU A 227 -38.34 6.48 11.99
C LEU A 227 -39.62 7.26 11.65
N TYR A 228 -39.64 7.97 10.53
CA TYR A 228 -40.78 8.80 10.09
C TYR A 228 -41.96 7.98 9.51
N LEU A 229 -41.68 6.89 8.80
CA LEU A 229 -42.72 6.08 8.10
C LEU A 229 -43.92 5.65 8.94
N PRO A 230 -43.77 5.23 10.23
CA PRO A 230 -44.93 4.86 11.06
C PRO A 230 -45.90 6.04 11.33
N PHE A 231 -45.39 7.27 11.32
CA PHE A 231 -46.17 8.48 11.55
C PHE A 231 -46.91 8.95 10.30
N TYR A 232 -46.33 8.76 9.13
CA TYR A 232 -46.91 9.13 7.84
C TYR A 232 -48.17 8.34 7.52
N ARG A 233 -48.24 7.04 7.84
CA ARG A 233 -49.38 6.17 7.57
C ARG A 233 -50.60 6.40 8.50
N ARG A 234 -50.54 7.32 9.43
CA ARG A 234 -51.59 7.62 10.39
C ARG A 234 -52.52 8.78 9.96
N ARG A 235 -52.30 9.38 8.81
CA ARG A 235 -53.17 10.33 8.18
C ARG A 235 -53.94 9.65 7.02
#